data_5dba6b5c96eeb4f675da221a67fc23cc
#
_entry.id   5dba6b5c96eeb4f675da221a67fc23cc
#
_cell.length_a   1.000
_cell.length_b   1.000
_cell.length_c   1.000
_cell.angle_alpha   90.00
_cell.angle_beta   90.00
_cell.angle_gamma   90.00
#
_symmetry.space_group_name_H-M   'P 1'
#
loop_
_entity.id
_entity.type
_entity.pdbx_description
1 polymer ?
#
loop_
_entity_poly.entity_id
_entity_poly.type
_entity_poly.pdbx_seq_one_letter_code
_entity_poly.pdbx_strand_id
1 'polypeptide(L)'
;MINNIIFLDIDGVLNSDKYFSSIEDKEDTYTDTVAKLLLDIDMTKVKLLLKVVRISHAKIVISSTWRRMKLYPSIKEALINIGLPIVGETPFLEGQRGEEIRAYLADNQVDNFCIIDDEVFKDYQELEDNLIKTNFYQDGLTEEICHKIIKKIK
;
A
#
# COMPACT_ATOMS: atom_id res chain seq x y z
N MET A 1 -19.98 0.38 14.15
CA MET A 1 -18.75 -0.31 13.74
C MET A 1 -17.75 0.71 13.21
N ILE A 2 -16.54 0.72 13.75
CA ILE A 2 -15.51 1.68 13.34
C ILE A 2 -14.91 1.25 12.01
N ASN A 3 -14.86 2.16 11.05
CA ASN A 3 -14.28 1.91 9.73
C ASN A 3 -12.90 2.56 9.63
N ASN A 4 -11.87 1.76 9.90
CA ASN A 4 -10.47 2.19 9.81
C ASN A 4 -9.91 1.83 8.43
N ILE A 5 -9.29 2.80 7.76
CA ILE A 5 -8.75 2.62 6.41
C ILE A 5 -7.25 2.92 6.37
N ILE A 6 -6.52 2.06 5.69
CA ILE A 6 -5.13 2.29 5.30
C ILE A 6 -5.11 2.56 3.80
N PHE A 7 -4.71 3.77 3.40
CA PHE A 7 -4.41 4.06 2.00
C PHE A 7 -2.98 3.58 1.74
N LEU A 8 -2.85 2.59 0.86
CA LEU A 8 -1.61 1.85 0.69
C LEU A 8 -0.99 2.10 -0.67
N ASP A 9 0.24 2.64 -0.68
CA ASP A 9 1.11 2.57 -1.84
C ASP A 9 1.85 1.24 -1.86
N ILE A 10 2.37 0.83 -2.99
CA ILE A 10 3.07 -0.44 -3.15
C ILE A 10 4.57 -0.21 -3.28
N ASP A 11 5.00 0.56 -4.29
CA ASP A 11 6.42 0.84 -4.46
C ASP A 11 6.95 1.70 -3.31
N GLY A 12 8.03 1.26 -2.70
CA GLY A 12 8.61 1.93 -1.53
C GLY A 12 7.93 1.59 -0.20
N VAL A 13 6.88 0.77 -0.21
CA VAL A 13 6.18 0.28 0.98
C VAL A 13 6.28 -1.23 1.07
N LEU A 14 5.76 -1.95 0.09
CA LEU A 14 5.82 -3.42 0.00
C LEU A 14 7.03 -3.90 -0.81
N ASN A 15 7.91 -3.01 -1.17
CA ASN A 15 9.20 -3.29 -1.77
C ASN A 15 10.15 -2.14 -1.45
N SER A 16 11.41 -2.30 -1.81
CA SER A 16 12.45 -1.31 -1.53
C SER A 16 13.66 -1.58 -2.41
N ASP A 17 14.55 -0.60 -2.50
CA ASP A 17 15.82 -0.76 -3.19
C ASP A 17 16.62 -1.93 -2.61
N LYS A 18 16.62 -2.07 -1.30
CA LYS A 18 17.27 -3.19 -0.60
C LYS A 18 16.67 -4.53 -1.02
N TYR A 19 15.35 -4.62 -1.13
CA TYR A 19 14.70 -5.84 -1.58
C TYR A 19 15.08 -6.18 -3.02
N PHE A 20 14.99 -5.20 -3.93
CA PHE A 20 15.34 -5.42 -5.34
C PHE A 20 16.80 -5.82 -5.52
N SER A 21 17.70 -5.30 -4.69
CA SER A 21 19.12 -5.69 -4.70
C SER A 21 19.35 -7.11 -4.18
N SER A 22 18.45 -7.63 -3.36
CA SER A 22 18.55 -8.97 -2.77
C SER A 22 18.00 -10.06 -3.68
N ILE A 23 17.09 -9.73 -4.59
CA ILE A 23 16.57 -10.67 -5.57
C ILE A 23 17.49 -10.65 -6.78
N GLU A 24 18.04 -11.81 -7.13
CA GLU A 24 18.83 -11.93 -8.34
C GLU A 24 17.95 -11.65 -9.55
N ASP A 25 18.56 -11.01 -10.56
CA ASP A 25 17.95 -10.82 -11.86
C ASP A 25 17.65 -12.21 -12.44
N LYS A 26 16.49 -12.71 -12.11
CA LYS A 26 16.01 -13.97 -12.68
C LYS A 26 15.49 -13.64 -14.06
N GLU A 27 16.38 -13.87 -15.05
CA GLU A 27 15.96 -13.87 -16.43
C GLU A 27 14.60 -14.53 -16.59
N ASP A 28 13.84 -14.04 -17.50
CA ASP A 28 12.47 -14.37 -17.86
C ASP A 28 12.18 -15.88 -18.01
N THR A 29 12.27 -16.62 -16.92
CA THR A 29 11.84 -18.01 -16.89
C THR A 29 10.34 -18.16 -16.67
N TYR A 30 9.67 -17.06 -16.31
CA TYR A 30 8.23 -17.07 -16.06
C TYR A 30 7.50 -16.60 -17.32
N THR A 31 6.58 -17.40 -17.78
CA THR A 31 5.64 -17.02 -18.84
C THR A 31 4.45 -16.23 -18.27
N ASP A 32 4.20 -16.35 -16.98
CA ASP A 32 3.11 -15.69 -16.28
C ASP A 32 3.55 -14.31 -15.80
N THR A 33 3.01 -13.27 -16.41
CA THR A 33 3.33 -11.88 -16.10
C THR A 33 2.84 -11.48 -14.69
N VAL A 34 1.75 -12.07 -14.21
CA VAL A 34 1.27 -11.84 -12.83
C VAL A 34 2.29 -12.37 -11.83
N ALA A 35 2.83 -13.56 -12.06
CA ALA A 35 3.87 -14.13 -11.21
C ALA A 35 5.10 -13.23 -11.16
N LYS A 36 5.51 -12.65 -12.29
CA LYS A 36 6.62 -11.69 -12.34
C LYS A 36 6.35 -10.44 -11.52
N LEU A 37 5.17 -9.86 -11.67
CA LEU A 37 4.80 -8.66 -10.92
C LEU A 37 4.74 -8.95 -9.42
N LEU A 38 4.28 -10.12 -9.03
CA LEU A 38 4.25 -10.51 -7.62
C LEU A 38 5.66 -10.68 -7.04
N LEU A 39 6.66 -10.99 -7.86
CA LEU A 39 8.05 -11.03 -7.41
C LEU A 39 8.59 -9.65 -7.04
N ASP A 40 7.97 -8.58 -7.52
CA ASP A 40 8.32 -7.21 -7.14
C ASP A 40 7.77 -6.83 -5.77
N ILE A 41 6.99 -7.71 -5.14
CA ILE A 41 6.45 -7.50 -3.79
C ILE A 41 7.23 -8.34 -2.80
N ASP A 42 7.80 -7.68 -1.79
CA ASP A 42 8.50 -8.32 -0.69
C ASP A 42 7.49 -8.93 0.27
N MET A 43 7.41 -10.26 0.28
CA MET A 43 6.43 -10.97 1.11
C MET A 43 6.66 -10.79 2.60
N THR A 44 7.87 -10.42 3.03
CA THR A 44 8.11 -10.08 4.45
C THR A 44 7.34 -8.81 4.84
N LYS A 45 7.19 -7.87 3.91
CA LYS A 45 6.42 -6.63 4.13
C LYS A 45 4.92 -6.93 4.16
N VAL A 46 4.45 -7.83 3.32
CA VAL A 46 3.06 -8.31 3.35
C VAL A 46 2.74 -8.93 4.71
N LYS A 47 3.67 -9.74 5.26
CA LYS A 47 3.49 -10.34 6.59
C LYS A 47 3.40 -9.28 7.69
N LEU A 48 4.22 -8.23 7.63
CA LEU A 48 4.14 -7.11 8.56
C LEU A 48 2.79 -6.41 8.46
N LEU A 49 2.32 -6.17 7.26
CA LEU A 49 1.04 -5.52 7.02
C LEU A 49 -0.14 -6.38 7.51
N LEU A 50 -0.06 -7.70 7.35
CA LEU A 50 -1.06 -8.62 7.89
C LEU A 50 -1.19 -8.50 9.41
N LYS A 51 -0.07 -8.35 10.12
CA LYS A 51 -0.09 -8.10 11.56
C LYS A 51 -0.79 -6.78 11.90
N VAL A 52 -0.47 -5.73 11.14
CA VAL A 52 -1.09 -4.41 11.34
C VAL A 52 -2.60 -4.48 11.19
N VAL A 53 -3.09 -5.06 10.11
CA VAL A 53 -4.53 -5.12 9.86
C VAL A 53 -5.26 -6.02 10.87
N ARG A 54 -4.59 -7.05 11.36
CA ARG A 54 -5.15 -7.92 12.40
C ARG A 54 -5.35 -7.16 13.72
N ILE A 55 -4.37 -6.35 14.11
CA ILE A 55 -4.41 -5.60 15.37
C ILE A 55 -5.34 -4.40 15.27
N SER A 56 -5.29 -3.67 14.16
CA SER A 56 -6.04 -2.42 13.97
C SER A 56 -7.45 -2.63 13.45
N HIS A 57 -7.76 -3.82 12.95
CA HIS A 57 -9.00 -4.11 12.22
C HIS A 57 -9.22 -3.19 11.01
N ALA A 58 -8.14 -2.64 10.48
CA ALA A 58 -8.20 -1.75 9.32
C ALA A 58 -8.42 -2.53 8.04
N LYS A 59 -9.06 -1.87 7.08
CA LYS A 59 -9.19 -2.33 5.70
C LYS A 59 -8.24 -1.52 4.83
N ILE A 60 -7.90 -2.05 3.68
CA ILE A 60 -6.92 -1.45 2.79
C ILE A 60 -7.60 -0.91 1.55
N VAL A 61 -7.24 0.31 1.18
CA VAL A 61 -7.60 0.94 -0.09
C VAL A 61 -6.30 1.24 -0.83
N ILE A 62 -6.16 0.72 -2.03
CA ILE A 62 -4.93 0.89 -2.82
C ILE A 62 -4.91 2.29 -3.42
N SER A 63 -3.83 3.03 -3.17
CA SER A 63 -3.58 4.36 -3.73
C SER A 63 -2.39 4.37 -4.69
N SER A 64 -1.79 3.23 -4.94
CA SER A 64 -0.63 3.06 -5.81
C SER A 64 -0.97 3.18 -7.30
N THR A 65 -0.01 3.65 -8.09
CA THR A 65 -0.12 3.63 -9.55
C THR A 65 -0.26 2.22 -10.12
N TRP A 66 0.04 1.18 -9.35
CA TRP A 66 -0.20 -0.21 -9.76
C TRP A 66 -1.66 -0.45 -10.14
N ARG A 67 -2.61 0.30 -9.57
CA ARG A 67 -4.03 0.16 -9.89
C ARG A 67 -4.36 0.46 -11.37
N ARG A 68 -3.42 1.10 -12.09
CA ARG A 68 -3.56 1.39 -13.52
C ARG A 68 -3.01 0.28 -14.42
N MET A 69 -2.28 -0.67 -13.86
CA MET A 69 -1.73 -1.75 -14.67
C MET A 69 -2.83 -2.69 -15.16
N LYS A 70 -2.69 -3.17 -16.39
CA LYS A 70 -3.66 -4.09 -17.01
C LYS A 70 -3.91 -5.32 -16.13
N LEU A 71 -2.87 -5.83 -15.47
CA LEU A 71 -2.94 -7.02 -14.64
C LEU A 71 -3.27 -6.73 -13.17
N TYR A 72 -3.55 -5.48 -12.84
CA TYR A 72 -3.87 -5.11 -11.46
C TYR A 72 -5.00 -5.94 -10.85
N PRO A 73 -6.13 -6.20 -11.54
CA PRO A 73 -7.19 -7.02 -10.94
C PRO A 73 -6.71 -8.38 -10.46
N SER A 74 -5.82 -9.03 -11.22
CA SER A 74 -5.26 -10.32 -10.84
C SER A 74 -4.28 -10.21 -9.67
N ILE A 75 -3.50 -9.14 -9.62
CA ILE A 75 -2.58 -8.88 -8.50
C ILE A 75 -3.37 -8.59 -7.23
N LYS A 76 -4.41 -7.77 -7.33
CA LYS A 76 -5.32 -7.49 -6.22
C LYS A 76 -5.92 -8.78 -5.66
N GLU A 77 -6.42 -9.65 -6.54
CA GLU A 77 -6.99 -10.93 -6.14
C GLU A 77 -5.95 -11.81 -5.42
N ALA A 78 -4.72 -11.85 -5.92
CA ALA A 78 -3.65 -12.61 -5.29
C ALA A 78 -3.35 -12.09 -3.87
N LEU A 79 -3.30 -10.78 -3.68
CA LEU A 79 -3.06 -10.17 -2.38
C LEU A 79 -4.22 -10.42 -1.41
N ILE A 80 -5.45 -10.37 -1.90
CA ILE A 80 -6.63 -10.71 -1.10
C ILE A 80 -6.57 -12.18 -0.67
N ASN A 81 -6.18 -13.07 -1.56
CA ASN A 81 -6.06 -14.50 -1.25
C ASN A 81 -4.96 -14.79 -0.22
N ILE A 82 -3.94 -13.95 -0.13
CA ILE A 82 -2.92 -14.04 0.92
C ILE A 82 -3.49 -13.61 2.28
N GLY A 83 -4.54 -12.79 2.29
CA GLY A 83 -5.21 -12.36 3.52
C GLY A 83 -5.32 -10.86 3.71
N LEU A 84 -4.85 -10.05 2.78
CA LEU A 84 -4.97 -8.60 2.89
C LEU A 84 -6.42 -8.16 2.64
N PRO A 85 -7.02 -7.40 3.56
CA PRO A 85 -8.41 -6.96 3.43
C PRO A 85 -8.54 -5.74 2.51
N ILE A 86 -8.22 -5.94 1.23
CA ILE A 86 -8.32 -4.88 0.22
C ILE A 86 -9.78 -4.74 -0.18
N VAL A 87 -10.36 -3.58 0.09
CA VAL A 87 -11.79 -3.30 -0.17
C VAL A 87 -12.00 -2.40 -1.38
N GLY A 88 -10.96 -1.84 -1.94
CA GLY A 88 -11.08 -0.98 -3.11
C GLY A 88 -9.79 -0.23 -3.40
N GLU A 89 -9.92 0.75 -4.25
CA GLU A 89 -8.84 1.64 -4.65
C GLU A 89 -9.36 3.07 -4.77
N THR A 90 -8.45 4.04 -4.65
CA THR A 90 -8.79 5.43 -4.92
C THR A 90 -9.03 5.64 -6.41
N PRO A 91 -9.88 6.62 -6.80
CA PRO A 91 -10.03 6.98 -8.21
C PRO A 91 -8.70 7.54 -8.74
N PHE A 92 -8.48 7.43 -10.04
CA PHE A 92 -7.29 8.01 -10.67
C PHE A 92 -7.62 9.41 -11.19
N LEU A 93 -6.92 10.43 -10.64
CA LEU A 93 -7.11 11.84 -10.99
C LEU A 93 -5.78 12.44 -11.46
N GLU A 94 -5.19 11.84 -12.48
CA GLU A 94 -3.98 12.31 -13.17
C GLU A 94 -2.78 12.57 -12.26
N GLY A 95 -2.57 11.69 -11.29
CA GLY A 95 -1.39 11.75 -10.40
C GLY A 95 -1.51 12.70 -9.22
N GLN A 96 -2.68 13.27 -9.00
CA GLN A 96 -2.94 14.10 -7.82
C GLN A 96 -3.38 13.22 -6.66
N ARG A 97 -2.40 12.58 -6.01
CA ARG A 97 -2.64 11.56 -4.98
C ARG A 97 -3.50 12.07 -3.83
N GLY A 98 -3.28 13.31 -3.39
CA GLY A 98 -4.09 13.90 -2.33
C GLY A 98 -5.55 14.07 -2.74
N GLU A 99 -5.80 14.54 -3.94
CA GLU A 99 -7.16 14.66 -4.47
C GLU A 99 -7.84 13.30 -4.60
N GLU A 100 -7.09 12.29 -5.01
CA GLU A 100 -7.60 10.92 -5.13
C GLU A 100 -8.06 10.39 -3.77
N ILE A 101 -7.27 10.63 -2.72
CA ILE A 101 -7.61 10.21 -1.36
C ILE A 101 -8.81 11.00 -0.85
N ARG A 102 -8.85 12.33 -1.06
CA ARG A 102 -9.99 13.16 -0.67
C ARG A 102 -11.28 12.72 -1.35
N ALA A 103 -11.21 12.36 -2.63
CA ALA A 103 -12.36 11.87 -3.36
C ALA A 103 -12.90 10.57 -2.74
N TYR A 104 -12.02 9.66 -2.36
CA TYR A 104 -12.43 8.44 -1.66
C TYR A 104 -13.08 8.76 -0.32
N LEU A 105 -12.49 9.67 0.46
CA LEU A 105 -13.03 10.06 1.76
C LEU A 105 -14.39 10.76 1.64
N ALA A 106 -14.62 11.49 0.55
CA ALA A 106 -15.91 12.16 0.31
C ALA A 106 -17.03 11.16 0.01
N ASP A 107 -16.70 10.05 -0.66
CA ASP A 107 -17.69 9.07 -1.13
C ASP A 107 -17.87 7.88 -0.17
N ASN A 108 -17.08 7.79 0.87
CA ASN A 108 -17.11 6.65 1.79
C ASN A 108 -17.04 7.12 3.24
N GLN A 109 -17.76 6.43 4.10
CA GLN A 109 -17.66 6.70 5.53
C GLN A 109 -16.37 6.08 6.08
N VAL A 110 -15.46 6.94 6.52
CA VAL A 110 -14.19 6.55 7.11
C VAL A 110 -14.05 7.24 8.46
N ASP A 111 -13.86 6.46 9.51
CA ASP A 111 -13.75 7.00 10.86
C ASP A 111 -12.31 7.41 11.19
N ASN A 112 -11.37 6.54 10.86
CA ASN A 112 -9.94 6.80 11.04
C ASN A 112 -9.18 6.30 9.81
N PHE A 113 -8.13 7.00 9.45
CA PHE A 113 -7.29 6.56 8.33
C PHE A 113 -5.83 6.97 8.53
N CYS A 114 -4.97 6.27 7.84
CA CYS A 114 -3.59 6.69 7.61
C CYS A 114 -3.23 6.43 6.16
N ILE A 115 -2.19 7.11 5.71
CA ILE A 115 -1.63 6.98 4.37
C ILE A 115 -0.23 6.42 4.54
N ILE A 116 0.06 5.31 3.87
CA ILE A 116 1.40 4.73 3.86
C ILE A 116 1.97 4.92 2.47
N ASP A 117 2.96 5.77 2.36
CA ASP A 117 3.56 6.16 1.09
C ASP A 117 5.03 6.51 1.33
N ASP A 118 5.87 6.32 0.32
CA ASP A 118 7.27 6.73 0.37
C ASP A 118 7.48 8.17 -0.10
N GLU A 119 6.45 8.78 -0.65
CA GLU A 119 6.50 10.17 -1.13
C GLU A 119 5.52 11.06 -0.38
N VAL A 120 5.92 12.34 -0.23
CA VAL A 120 5.01 13.40 0.20
C VAL A 120 4.58 14.17 -1.03
N PHE A 121 3.34 13.98 -1.46
CA PHE A 121 2.80 14.66 -2.63
C PHE A 121 2.46 16.10 -2.30
N LYS A 122 2.63 17.01 -3.28
CA LYS A 122 2.41 18.45 -3.11
C LYS A 122 0.98 18.79 -2.69
N ASP A 123 0.01 17.97 -3.08
CA ASP A 123 -1.39 18.20 -2.79
C ASP A 123 -1.89 17.48 -1.53
N TYR A 124 -0.97 16.94 -0.71
CA TYR A 124 -1.38 16.31 0.55
C TYR A 124 -1.88 17.31 1.60
N GLN A 125 -1.21 18.45 1.75
CA GLN A 125 -1.64 19.53 2.65
C GLN A 125 -2.07 18.99 4.02
N GLU A 126 -3.35 19.15 4.38
CA GLU A 126 -3.89 18.66 5.67
C GLU A 126 -3.79 17.15 5.84
N LEU A 127 -3.63 16.39 4.76
CA LEU A 127 -3.48 14.94 4.83
C LEU A 127 -2.12 14.51 5.37
N GLU A 128 -1.14 15.41 5.43
CA GLU A 128 0.20 15.09 5.95
C GLU A 128 0.17 14.60 7.40
N ASP A 129 -0.78 15.05 8.19
CA ASP A 129 -0.93 14.58 9.57
C ASP A 129 -1.28 13.08 9.64
N ASN A 130 -1.84 12.54 8.57
CA ASN A 130 -2.21 11.13 8.47
C ASN A 130 -1.19 10.31 7.67
N LEU A 131 -0.15 10.96 7.15
CA LEU A 131 0.89 10.28 6.38
C LEU A 131 1.91 9.63 7.31
N ILE A 132 2.16 8.36 7.06
CA ILE A 132 3.27 7.62 7.66
C ILE A 132 4.20 7.26 6.51
N LYS A 133 5.32 7.98 6.45
CA LYS A 133 6.25 7.88 5.33
C LYS A 133 7.18 6.69 5.48
N THR A 134 7.32 5.91 4.43
CA THR A 134 8.35 4.88 4.30
C THR A 134 9.52 5.42 3.46
N ASN A 135 10.56 4.63 3.28
CA ASN A 135 11.70 5.02 2.48
C ASN A 135 12.09 3.90 1.51
N PHE A 136 11.86 4.16 0.22
CA PHE A 136 12.21 3.20 -0.83
C PHE A 136 13.70 2.85 -0.84
N TYR A 137 14.56 3.85 -0.59
CA TYR A 137 16.02 3.67 -0.63
C TYR A 137 16.58 2.94 0.60
N GLN A 138 15.74 2.61 1.55
CA GLN A 138 16.08 1.81 2.73
C GLN A 138 15.25 0.53 2.72
N ASP A 139 14.35 0.37 3.66
CA ASP A 139 13.64 -0.89 3.90
C ASP A 139 12.16 -0.89 3.52
N GLY A 140 11.60 0.22 3.07
CA GLY A 140 10.15 0.31 2.90
C GLY A 140 9.43 0.17 4.24
N LEU A 141 8.43 -0.72 4.32
CA LEU A 141 7.70 -0.98 5.56
C LEU A 141 8.59 -1.70 6.57
N THR A 142 8.63 -1.20 7.81
CA THR A 142 9.39 -1.78 8.91
C THR A 142 8.48 -2.00 10.12
N GLU A 143 8.97 -2.76 11.11
CA GLU A 143 8.22 -2.96 12.36
C GLU A 143 7.97 -1.63 13.08
N GLU A 144 8.96 -0.74 13.08
CA GLU A 144 8.81 0.59 13.68
C GLU A 144 7.67 1.37 13.01
N ILE A 145 7.62 1.34 11.68
CA ILE A 145 6.55 1.99 10.92
C ILE A 145 5.20 1.34 11.22
N CYS A 146 5.16 0.02 11.34
CA CYS A 146 3.94 -0.71 11.71
C CYS A 146 3.39 -0.24 13.06
N HIS A 147 4.25 -0.01 14.05
CA HIS A 147 3.84 0.52 15.34
C HIS A 147 3.23 1.92 15.20
N LYS A 148 3.80 2.76 14.36
CA LYS A 148 3.25 4.10 14.07
C LYS A 148 1.87 4.02 13.45
N ILE A 149 1.67 3.08 12.51
CA ILE A 149 0.39 2.87 11.85
C ILE A 149 -0.68 2.47 12.87
N ILE A 150 -0.38 1.48 13.69
CA ILE A 150 -1.30 0.97 14.70
C ILE A 150 -1.67 2.09 15.67
N LYS A 151 -0.69 2.86 16.12
CA LYS A 151 -0.93 3.99 17.03
C LYS A 151 -1.80 5.06 16.40
N LYS A 152 -1.62 5.33 15.10
CA LYS A 152 -2.37 6.37 14.39
C LYS A 152 -3.82 5.99 14.17
N ILE A 153 -4.07 4.73 13.86
CA ILE A 153 -5.40 4.23 13.48
C ILE A 153 -6.27 3.87 14.70
N LYS A 154 -5.65 3.52 15.78
CA LYS A 154 -6.38 3.12 17.00
C LYS A 154 -7.10 4.28 17.65
#